data_f22663b886f74eaeed15d3b26f3bcede
#
_entry.id   f22663b886f74eaeed15d3b26f3bcede
#
_cell.length_a   1.000
_cell.length_b   1.000
_cell.length_c   1.000
_cell.angle_alpha   90.00
_cell.angle_beta   90.00
_cell.angle_gamma   90.00
#
_symmetry.space_group_name_H-M   'P 1'
#
loop_
_entity.id
_entity.type
_entity.pdbx_description
1 polymer ?
#
loop_
_entity_poly.entity_id
_entity_poly.type
_entity_poly.pdbx_seq_one_letter_code
_entity_poly.pdbx_strand_id
1 'polypeptide(L)'
;MGKTIFFDLEGPLSPQDNAYEVMKLIGKEGAFIFEVISKYDDIISIEGRECYEPGDTLALIVPFFLLHDITEGDIKRVSERAKIVEGAEYLFEKLQAENWDIYIISTSYEQHAYCIGHKLGIEPENIICTNLSLKKKALPKKYLHTIKKAEEGIIELYSQIDNTELIVNRLDDFFFHQLPSLGYDIFTTRVIGGERKAEAIREIAKEKRAELRDVIAVGDSITDYKMLKEVATHGGISVVFNGNEYAVPYANVGLASVDIRFLHPLCDAFVRGGKGEVMEVVTEWEENREGFEKNPADIPDNCITADIKDFVMKQKVLGRGKMPFPYFHNLEHANERRKEEIIKIHKRVRMQVREEAGKLG
;
A
#
# COMPACT_ATOMS: atom_id res chain seq x y z
N MET A 1 -16.68 4.76 21.86
CA MET A 1 -15.95 5.09 20.64
C MET A 1 -15.84 3.83 19.79
N GLY A 2 -16.26 3.84 18.55
CA GLY A 2 -16.04 2.74 17.62
C GLY A 2 -14.53 2.62 17.39
N LYS A 3 -14.02 1.39 17.35
CA LYS A 3 -12.61 1.12 17.04
C LYS A 3 -12.54 0.66 15.60
N THR A 4 -12.33 1.57 14.65
CA THR A 4 -12.27 1.23 13.23
C THR A 4 -10.88 1.53 12.67
N ILE A 5 -10.32 0.56 11.95
CA ILE A 5 -9.02 0.69 11.32
C ILE A 5 -9.08 0.22 9.86
N PHE A 6 -8.47 1.01 8.98
CA PHE A 6 -8.37 0.75 7.56
C PHE A 6 -6.92 0.49 7.17
N PHE A 7 -6.67 -0.59 6.47
CA PHE A 7 -5.34 -0.93 5.98
C PHE A 7 -5.31 -0.91 4.45
N ASP A 8 -4.27 -0.32 3.87
CA ASP A 8 -3.83 -0.79 2.58
C ASP A 8 -3.23 -2.20 2.71
N LEU A 9 -3.20 -2.93 1.59
CA LEU A 9 -2.75 -4.31 1.60
C LEU A 9 -1.27 -4.44 1.21
N GLU A 10 -0.89 -3.92 0.04
CA GLU A 10 0.46 -4.09 -0.50
C GLU A 10 1.42 -3.07 0.09
N GLY A 11 2.35 -3.52 0.91
CA GLY A 11 3.25 -2.72 1.73
C GLY A 11 2.99 -2.98 3.21
N PRO A 12 1.86 -2.58 3.76
CA PRO A 12 1.56 -2.83 5.17
C PRO A 12 1.31 -4.31 5.53
N LEU A 13 0.63 -5.07 4.69
CA LEU A 13 0.19 -6.44 5.00
C LEU A 13 0.87 -7.51 4.13
N SER A 14 1.13 -7.21 2.85
CA SER A 14 1.86 -8.06 1.92
C SER A 14 3.06 -7.29 1.37
N PRO A 15 4.30 -7.85 1.46
CA PRO A 15 5.49 -7.13 0.99
C PRO A 15 5.59 -7.10 -0.54
N GLN A 16 4.92 -8.01 -1.24
CA GLN A 16 4.97 -8.12 -2.69
C GLN A 16 3.95 -7.19 -3.36
N ASP A 17 4.25 -6.80 -4.61
CA ASP A 17 3.28 -6.29 -5.55
C ASP A 17 2.77 -7.47 -6.38
N ASN A 18 1.50 -7.83 -6.20
CA ASN A 18 0.94 -9.01 -6.85
C ASN A 18 0.83 -8.84 -8.36
N ALA A 19 0.46 -7.66 -8.84
CA ALA A 19 0.33 -7.41 -10.28
C ALA A 19 1.69 -7.48 -10.98
N TYR A 20 2.75 -6.97 -10.34
CA TYR A 20 4.13 -7.13 -10.81
C TYR A 20 4.54 -8.60 -10.88
N GLU A 21 4.25 -9.38 -9.83
CA GLU A 21 4.56 -10.81 -9.82
C GLU A 21 3.77 -11.60 -10.88
N VAL A 22 2.52 -11.22 -11.16
CA VAL A 22 1.72 -11.81 -12.25
C VAL A 22 2.29 -11.43 -13.61
N MET A 23 2.72 -10.20 -13.83
CA MET A 23 3.36 -9.78 -15.08
C MET A 23 4.66 -10.56 -15.35
N LYS A 24 5.41 -10.96 -14.32
CA LYS A 24 6.60 -11.81 -14.47
C LYS A 24 6.31 -13.20 -15.04
N LEU A 25 5.06 -13.67 -15.05
CA LEU A 25 4.66 -14.91 -15.74
C LEU A 25 4.82 -14.81 -17.27
N ILE A 26 4.79 -13.61 -17.83
CA ILE A 26 5.05 -13.34 -19.25
C ILE A 26 6.54 -13.52 -19.60
N GLY A 27 7.43 -13.54 -18.60
CA GLY A 27 8.87 -13.56 -18.73
C GLY A 27 9.53 -12.30 -18.16
N LYS A 28 10.79 -12.06 -18.50
CA LYS A 28 11.51 -10.86 -18.05
C LYS A 28 10.88 -9.59 -18.61
N GLU A 29 10.38 -9.64 -19.82
CA GLU A 29 9.71 -8.53 -20.52
C GLU A 29 8.46 -8.08 -19.75
N GLY A 30 7.73 -8.99 -19.10
CA GLY A 30 6.57 -8.65 -18.29
C GLY A 30 6.90 -7.71 -17.14
N ALA A 31 8.05 -7.92 -16.46
CA ALA A 31 8.53 -7.01 -15.42
C ALA A 31 8.85 -5.61 -16.00
N PHE A 32 9.52 -5.54 -17.17
CA PHE A 32 9.85 -4.27 -17.83
C PHE A 32 8.58 -3.49 -18.23
N ILE A 33 7.58 -4.20 -18.79
CA ILE A 33 6.29 -3.63 -19.14
C ILE A 33 5.62 -3.02 -17.91
N PHE A 34 5.59 -3.76 -16.79
CA PHE A 34 4.99 -3.28 -15.55
C PHE A 34 5.71 -2.03 -15.03
N GLU A 35 7.03 -2.04 -14.95
CA GLU A 35 7.82 -0.92 -14.43
C GLU A 35 7.62 0.35 -15.27
N VAL A 36 7.56 0.24 -16.60
CA VAL A 36 7.31 1.38 -17.50
C VAL A 36 5.88 1.91 -17.33
N ILE A 37 4.87 1.03 -17.22
CA ILE A 37 3.48 1.43 -17.03
C ILE A 37 3.26 2.01 -15.63
N SER A 38 3.87 1.45 -14.59
CA SER A 38 3.82 1.99 -13.23
C SER A 38 4.45 3.39 -13.16
N LYS A 39 5.59 3.59 -13.83
CA LYS A 39 6.22 4.91 -13.94
C LYS A 39 5.32 5.91 -14.67
N TYR A 40 4.66 5.48 -15.73
CA TYR A 40 3.69 6.31 -16.45
C TYR A 40 2.49 6.67 -15.57
N ASP A 41 1.93 5.71 -14.82
CA ASP A 41 0.85 5.92 -13.86
C ASP A 41 1.19 7.00 -12.84
N ASP A 42 2.38 6.92 -12.24
CA ASP A 42 2.86 7.93 -11.30
C ASP A 42 2.87 9.33 -11.92
N ILE A 43 3.42 9.45 -13.14
CA ILE A 43 3.55 10.75 -13.82
C ILE A 43 2.17 11.38 -14.06
N ILE A 44 1.26 10.66 -14.70
CA ILE A 44 -0.05 11.23 -15.07
C ILE A 44 -0.99 11.39 -13.87
N SER A 45 -0.77 10.63 -12.80
CA SER A 45 -1.45 10.79 -11.51
C SER A 45 -1.03 12.07 -10.81
N ILE A 46 0.27 12.40 -10.81
CA ILE A 46 0.81 13.65 -10.25
C ILE A 46 0.37 14.86 -11.05
N GLU A 47 0.27 14.75 -12.38
CA GLU A 47 -0.28 15.79 -13.26
C GLU A 47 -1.78 16.05 -12.99
N GLY A 48 -2.48 15.15 -12.31
CA GLY A 48 -3.90 15.29 -11.97
C GLY A 48 -4.81 15.10 -13.18
N ARG A 49 -4.55 14.10 -14.02
CA ARG A 49 -5.36 13.80 -15.21
C ARG A 49 -6.80 13.49 -14.84
N GLU A 50 -7.74 14.09 -15.55
CA GLU A 50 -9.17 13.92 -15.30
C GLU A 50 -9.60 12.44 -15.43
N CYS A 51 -10.43 11.97 -14.49
CA CYS A 51 -10.93 10.59 -14.41
C CYS A 51 -9.85 9.52 -14.16
N TYR A 52 -8.60 9.91 -13.88
CA TYR A 52 -7.48 9.02 -13.61
C TYR A 52 -7.08 9.08 -12.13
N GLU A 53 -6.80 7.93 -11.53
CA GLU A 53 -6.36 7.83 -10.14
C GLU A 53 -5.08 7.00 -10.02
N PRO A 54 -4.20 7.30 -9.06
CA PRO A 54 -3.01 6.49 -8.79
C PRO A 54 -3.38 5.01 -8.58
N GLY A 55 -2.66 4.13 -9.26
CA GLY A 55 -2.91 2.69 -9.25
C GLY A 55 -3.73 2.19 -10.44
N ASP A 56 -4.23 3.08 -11.31
CA ASP A 56 -4.89 2.67 -12.57
C ASP A 56 -3.95 1.85 -13.49
N THR A 57 -2.63 1.74 -13.15
CA THR A 57 -1.71 0.72 -13.69
C THR A 57 -2.38 -0.63 -13.81
N LEU A 58 -3.18 -1.04 -12.82
CA LEU A 58 -3.85 -2.34 -12.83
C LEU A 58 -4.93 -2.46 -13.93
N ALA A 59 -5.50 -1.36 -14.38
CA ALA A 59 -6.36 -1.35 -15.57
C ALA A 59 -5.54 -1.38 -16.86
N LEU A 60 -4.39 -0.66 -16.88
CA LEU A 60 -3.53 -0.56 -18.05
C LEU A 60 -2.82 -1.87 -18.41
N ILE A 61 -2.52 -2.74 -17.45
CA ILE A 61 -1.85 -4.03 -17.71
C ILE A 61 -2.81 -5.13 -18.18
N VAL A 62 -4.12 -4.98 -18.03
CA VAL A 62 -5.11 -6.00 -18.43
C VAL A 62 -5.00 -6.40 -19.91
N PRO A 63 -4.76 -5.50 -20.89
CA PRO A 63 -4.55 -5.91 -22.27
C PRO A 63 -3.41 -6.92 -22.45
N PHE A 64 -2.34 -6.80 -21.68
CA PHE A 64 -1.20 -7.73 -21.73
C PHE A 64 -1.52 -9.07 -21.09
N PHE A 65 -2.30 -9.09 -20.00
CA PHE A 65 -2.83 -10.34 -19.47
C PHE A 65 -3.62 -11.11 -20.53
N LEU A 66 -4.50 -10.41 -21.25
CA LEU A 66 -5.30 -11.03 -22.31
C LEU A 66 -4.47 -11.46 -23.51
N LEU A 67 -3.40 -10.73 -23.86
CA LEU A 67 -2.49 -11.07 -24.95
C LEU A 67 -1.74 -12.38 -24.66
N HIS A 68 -1.37 -12.59 -23.41
CA HIS A 68 -0.56 -13.74 -22.94
C HIS A 68 -1.39 -14.83 -22.25
N ASP A 69 -2.72 -14.84 -22.44
CA ASP A 69 -3.62 -15.84 -21.88
C ASP A 69 -3.50 -16.00 -20.34
N ILE A 70 -3.09 -14.93 -19.63
CA ILE A 70 -3.08 -14.91 -18.17
C ILE A 70 -4.51 -15.01 -17.67
N THR A 71 -4.74 -15.89 -16.71
CA THR A 71 -6.05 -16.19 -16.14
C THR A 71 -6.18 -15.72 -14.69
N GLU A 72 -7.42 -15.58 -14.20
CA GLU A 72 -7.69 -15.37 -12.78
C GLU A 72 -7.08 -16.48 -11.89
N GLY A 73 -7.00 -17.71 -12.42
CA GLY A 73 -6.34 -18.83 -11.76
C GLY A 73 -4.82 -18.63 -11.61
N ASP A 74 -4.17 -17.94 -12.57
CA ASP A 74 -2.75 -17.59 -12.47
C ASP A 74 -2.54 -16.54 -11.39
N ILE A 75 -3.37 -15.50 -11.35
CA ILE A 75 -3.33 -14.47 -10.31
C ILE A 75 -3.50 -15.11 -8.93
N LYS A 76 -4.48 -16.02 -8.78
CA LYS A 76 -4.69 -16.74 -7.53
C LYS A 76 -3.48 -17.57 -7.12
N ARG A 77 -2.86 -18.32 -8.06
CA ARG A 77 -1.66 -19.13 -7.76
C ARG A 77 -0.48 -18.27 -7.31
N VAL A 78 -0.29 -17.09 -7.87
CA VAL A 78 0.73 -16.13 -7.41
C VAL A 78 0.39 -15.65 -6.00
N SER A 79 -0.88 -15.30 -5.75
CA SER A 79 -1.36 -14.81 -4.47
C SER A 79 -1.22 -15.82 -3.33
N GLU A 80 -1.44 -17.11 -3.60
CA GLU A 80 -1.30 -18.18 -2.60
C GLU A 80 0.13 -18.29 -2.05
N ARG A 81 1.13 -17.90 -2.85
CA ARG A 81 2.55 -17.88 -2.49
C ARG A 81 3.00 -16.58 -1.84
N ALA A 82 2.15 -15.58 -1.85
CA ALA A 82 2.47 -14.27 -1.29
C ALA A 82 2.72 -14.37 0.21
N LYS A 83 3.75 -13.66 0.66
CA LYS A 83 4.13 -13.55 2.08
C LYS A 83 3.23 -12.55 2.78
N ILE A 84 3.17 -12.69 4.09
CA ILE A 84 2.60 -11.71 5.02
C ILE A 84 3.74 -10.93 5.65
N VAL A 85 3.57 -9.63 5.86
CA VAL A 85 4.53 -8.78 6.57
C VAL A 85 4.70 -9.29 8.00
N GLU A 86 5.94 -9.31 8.49
CA GLU A 86 6.25 -9.76 9.85
C GLU A 86 5.38 -9.03 10.87
N GLY A 87 4.79 -9.79 11.79
CA GLY A 87 3.93 -9.26 12.85
C GLY A 87 2.49 -8.95 12.44
N ALA A 88 2.10 -9.06 11.16
CA ALA A 88 0.73 -8.76 10.75
C ALA A 88 -0.28 -9.76 11.33
N GLU A 89 0.01 -11.06 11.34
CA GLU A 89 -0.85 -12.07 11.98
C GLU A 89 -1.07 -11.74 13.45
N TYR A 90 0.01 -11.46 14.20
CA TYR A 90 -0.07 -11.04 15.58
C TYR A 90 -0.94 -9.79 15.77
N LEU A 91 -0.73 -8.76 14.95
CA LEU A 91 -1.48 -7.52 15.01
C LEU A 91 -2.97 -7.75 14.80
N PHE A 92 -3.32 -8.52 13.78
CA PHE A 92 -4.72 -8.79 13.44
C PHE A 92 -5.42 -9.63 14.52
N GLU A 93 -4.76 -10.66 15.06
CA GLU A 93 -5.26 -11.43 16.20
C GLU A 93 -5.56 -10.52 17.41
N LYS A 94 -4.66 -9.57 17.72
CA LYS A 94 -4.87 -8.60 18.80
C LYS A 94 -6.04 -7.67 18.55
N LEU A 95 -6.08 -7.04 17.37
CA LEU A 95 -7.15 -6.12 17.01
C LEU A 95 -8.53 -6.81 17.02
N GLN A 96 -8.61 -8.05 16.53
CA GLN A 96 -9.84 -8.85 16.56
C GLN A 96 -10.26 -9.18 17.99
N ALA A 97 -9.32 -9.61 18.86
CA ALA A 97 -9.58 -9.90 20.26
C ALA A 97 -10.03 -8.65 21.05
N GLU A 98 -9.60 -7.47 20.61
CA GLU A 98 -9.97 -6.17 21.19
C GLU A 98 -11.24 -5.56 20.55
N ASN A 99 -11.91 -6.30 19.66
CA ASN A 99 -13.12 -5.91 18.95
C ASN A 99 -12.97 -4.65 18.08
N TRP A 100 -11.88 -4.56 17.31
CA TRP A 100 -11.74 -3.57 16.26
C TRP A 100 -12.55 -3.96 15.02
N ASP A 101 -13.22 -3.00 14.41
CA ASP A 101 -13.73 -3.12 13.04
C ASP A 101 -12.55 -2.92 12.07
N ILE A 102 -12.08 -4.01 11.46
CA ILE A 102 -10.91 -4.00 10.58
C ILE A 102 -11.34 -4.08 9.12
N TYR A 103 -10.85 -3.17 8.30
CA TYR A 103 -11.09 -3.13 6.85
C TYR A 103 -9.77 -3.12 6.09
N ILE A 104 -9.79 -3.80 4.92
CA ILE A 104 -8.71 -3.71 3.93
C ILE A 104 -9.25 -2.93 2.73
N ILE A 105 -8.54 -1.86 2.32
CA ILE A 105 -8.86 -1.07 1.12
C ILE A 105 -7.66 -1.13 0.19
N SER A 106 -7.75 -1.95 -0.85
CA SER A 106 -6.62 -2.35 -1.68
C SER A 106 -6.79 -2.00 -3.14
N THR A 107 -5.70 -1.54 -3.74
CA THR A 107 -5.60 -1.41 -5.20
C THR A 107 -5.57 -2.77 -5.89
N SER A 108 -5.06 -3.81 -5.21
CA SER A 108 -4.89 -5.16 -5.76
C SER A 108 -6.19 -5.78 -6.28
N TYR A 109 -6.06 -6.71 -7.21
CA TYR A 109 -7.20 -7.52 -7.67
C TYR A 109 -7.77 -8.39 -6.55
N GLU A 110 -9.09 -8.65 -6.64
CA GLU A 110 -9.83 -9.45 -5.66
C GLU A 110 -9.21 -10.81 -5.36
N GLN A 111 -8.59 -11.46 -6.36
CA GLN A 111 -7.92 -12.76 -6.20
C GLN A 111 -6.78 -12.69 -5.18
N HIS A 112 -6.05 -11.57 -5.14
CA HIS A 112 -4.99 -11.34 -4.17
C HIS A 112 -5.53 -10.82 -2.85
N ALA A 113 -6.39 -9.81 -2.90
CA ALA A 113 -6.93 -9.17 -1.71
C ALA A 113 -7.66 -10.17 -0.80
N TYR A 114 -8.51 -11.03 -1.36
CA TYR A 114 -9.19 -12.07 -0.58
C TYR A 114 -8.24 -13.17 -0.08
N CYS A 115 -7.20 -13.50 -0.85
CA CYS A 115 -6.20 -14.47 -0.41
C CYS A 115 -5.45 -13.99 0.84
N ILE A 116 -5.00 -12.74 0.83
CA ILE A 116 -4.28 -12.14 1.99
C ILE A 116 -5.26 -11.92 3.16
N GLY A 117 -6.45 -11.38 2.88
CA GLY A 117 -7.48 -11.18 3.91
C GLY A 117 -7.82 -12.48 4.64
N HIS A 118 -8.00 -13.58 3.89
CA HIS A 118 -8.25 -14.90 4.48
C HIS A 118 -7.11 -15.36 5.40
N LYS A 119 -5.84 -15.14 5.02
CA LYS A 119 -4.68 -15.45 5.87
C LYS A 119 -4.68 -14.65 7.19
N LEU A 120 -5.28 -13.46 7.18
CA LEU A 120 -5.37 -12.57 8.34
C LEU A 120 -6.72 -12.66 9.07
N GLY A 121 -7.60 -13.58 8.66
CA GLY A 121 -8.92 -13.79 9.29
C GLY A 121 -9.90 -12.64 9.04
N ILE A 122 -9.80 -11.96 7.89
CA ILE A 122 -10.71 -10.87 7.47
C ILE A 122 -11.71 -11.42 6.46
N GLU A 123 -12.98 -11.20 6.74
CA GLU A 123 -14.08 -11.62 5.88
C GLU A 123 -14.14 -10.77 4.60
N PRO A 124 -14.57 -11.34 3.45
CA PRO A 124 -14.60 -10.66 2.16
C PRO A 124 -15.40 -9.35 2.15
N GLU A 125 -16.46 -9.23 2.95
CA GLU A 125 -17.28 -8.01 3.08
C GLU A 125 -16.53 -6.83 3.71
N ASN A 126 -15.42 -7.09 4.41
CA ASN A 126 -14.54 -6.08 4.98
C ASN A 126 -13.34 -5.77 4.07
N ILE A 127 -13.36 -6.25 2.82
CA ILE A 127 -12.28 -6.04 1.85
C ILE A 127 -12.82 -5.30 0.63
N ILE A 128 -12.40 -4.07 0.47
CA ILE A 128 -12.69 -3.23 -0.70
C ILE A 128 -11.48 -3.29 -1.63
N CYS A 129 -11.64 -3.82 -2.83
CA CYS A 129 -10.53 -4.06 -3.74
C CYS A 129 -10.96 -3.97 -5.21
N THR A 130 -9.99 -4.06 -6.12
CA THR A 130 -10.25 -4.02 -7.55
C THR A 130 -10.85 -5.33 -8.04
N ASN A 131 -12.07 -5.29 -8.54
CA ASN A 131 -12.70 -6.43 -9.18
C ASN A 131 -12.14 -6.65 -10.59
N LEU A 132 -11.69 -7.87 -10.88
CA LEU A 132 -11.17 -8.24 -12.18
C LEU A 132 -11.85 -9.51 -12.70
N SER A 133 -12.48 -9.42 -13.88
CA SER A 133 -12.99 -10.60 -14.59
C SER A 133 -12.38 -10.67 -15.98
N LEU A 134 -11.48 -11.64 -16.18
CA LEU A 134 -10.82 -11.89 -17.47
C LEU A 134 -11.66 -12.77 -18.40
N LYS A 135 -12.52 -13.63 -17.86
CA LYS A 135 -13.35 -14.57 -18.64
C LYS A 135 -14.30 -13.89 -19.63
N LYS A 136 -14.73 -12.67 -19.34
CA LYS A 136 -15.63 -11.88 -20.20
C LYS A 136 -14.90 -11.02 -21.22
N LYS A 137 -13.57 -10.98 -21.17
CA LYS A 137 -12.73 -10.07 -21.97
C LYS A 137 -11.90 -10.81 -23.02
N ALA A 138 -12.49 -11.80 -23.75
CA ALA A 138 -11.79 -12.38 -24.88
C ALA A 138 -11.38 -11.26 -25.87
N LEU A 139 -10.09 -11.12 -26.14
CA LEU A 139 -9.58 -10.14 -27.07
C LEU A 139 -10.02 -10.49 -28.50
N PRO A 140 -10.79 -9.63 -29.18
CA PRO A 140 -11.00 -9.78 -30.61
C PRO A 140 -9.67 -9.72 -31.37
N LYS A 141 -9.50 -10.51 -32.43
CA LYS A 141 -8.26 -10.58 -33.22
C LYS A 141 -7.74 -9.20 -33.66
N LYS A 142 -8.64 -8.24 -33.85
CA LYS A 142 -8.28 -6.86 -34.25
C LYS A 142 -7.41 -6.12 -33.23
N TYR A 143 -7.48 -6.49 -31.92
CA TYR A 143 -6.67 -5.87 -30.89
C TYR A 143 -5.27 -6.49 -30.76
N LEU A 144 -5.13 -7.79 -31.05
CA LEU A 144 -3.89 -8.55 -30.84
C LEU A 144 -2.68 -7.87 -31.48
N HIS A 145 -2.82 -7.42 -32.75
CA HIS A 145 -1.72 -6.76 -33.47
C HIS A 145 -1.31 -5.44 -32.80
N THR A 146 -2.29 -4.62 -32.43
CA THR A 146 -2.03 -3.31 -31.82
C THR A 146 -1.40 -3.46 -30.43
N ILE A 147 -1.91 -4.38 -29.61
CA ILE A 147 -1.36 -4.63 -28.26
C ILE A 147 0.05 -5.20 -28.36
N LYS A 148 0.30 -6.16 -29.27
CA LYS A 148 1.63 -6.71 -29.48
C LYS A 148 2.66 -5.68 -29.92
N LYS A 149 2.27 -4.78 -30.86
CA LYS A 149 3.13 -3.68 -31.27
C LYS A 149 3.42 -2.69 -30.13
N ALA A 150 2.42 -2.42 -29.29
CA ALA A 150 2.60 -1.58 -28.11
C ALA A 150 3.52 -2.24 -27.08
N GLU A 151 3.37 -3.55 -26.85
CA GLU A 151 4.24 -4.35 -26.00
C GLU A 151 5.71 -4.22 -26.41
N GLU A 152 6.02 -4.43 -27.70
CA GLU A 152 7.37 -4.27 -28.24
C GLU A 152 7.92 -2.85 -27.97
N GLY A 153 7.09 -1.83 -28.22
CA GLY A 153 7.47 -0.44 -27.95
C GLY A 153 7.67 -0.10 -26.48
N ILE A 154 6.88 -0.69 -25.57
CA ILE A 154 7.02 -0.49 -24.12
C ILE A 154 8.30 -1.16 -23.61
N ILE A 155 8.65 -2.35 -24.10
CA ILE A 155 9.90 -3.02 -23.76
C ILE A 155 11.10 -2.16 -24.19
N GLU A 156 11.06 -1.53 -25.36
CA GLU A 156 12.10 -0.59 -25.81
C GLU A 156 12.22 0.62 -24.88
N LEU A 157 11.08 1.16 -24.38
CA LEU A 157 11.06 2.30 -23.46
C LEU A 157 11.74 1.99 -22.13
N TYR A 158 11.81 0.74 -21.71
CA TYR A 158 12.47 0.36 -20.45
C TYR A 158 13.94 0.84 -20.39
N SER A 159 14.66 0.79 -21.52
CA SER A 159 16.02 1.32 -21.60
C SER A 159 16.12 2.86 -21.48
N GLN A 160 14.99 3.55 -21.56
CA GLN A 160 14.84 4.99 -21.51
C GLN A 160 13.81 5.42 -20.44
N ILE A 161 13.70 4.64 -19.34
CA ILE A 161 12.68 4.83 -18.30
C ILE A 161 12.75 6.20 -17.60
N ASP A 162 13.88 6.88 -17.67
CA ASP A 162 14.05 8.24 -17.15
C ASP A 162 13.55 9.33 -18.12
N ASN A 163 13.24 8.99 -19.36
CA ASN A 163 12.67 9.93 -20.35
C ASN A 163 11.15 10.00 -20.22
N THR A 164 10.69 10.78 -19.24
CA THR A 164 9.27 10.91 -18.89
C THR A 164 8.40 11.39 -20.04
N GLU A 165 8.88 12.37 -20.83
CA GLU A 165 8.14 12.90 -21.98
C GLU A 165 7.91 11.83 -23.07
N LEU A 166 8.92 11.02 -23.36
CA LEU A 166 8.80 9.94 -24.34
C LEU A 166 7.81 8.87 -23.85
N ILE A 167 7.87 8.51 -22.56
CA ILE A 167 6.95 7.55 -21.96
C ILE A 167 5.51 8.06 -22.06
N VAL A 168 5.25 9.29 -21.61
CA VAL A 168 3.91 9.87 -21.64
C VAL A 168 3.38 9.91 -23.07
N ASN A 169 4.13 10.45 -24.03
CA ASN A 169 3.69 10.55 -25.42
C ASN A 169 3.33 9.19 -26.05
N ARG A 170 4.14 8.17 -25.80
CA ARG A 170 3.94 6.82 -26.35
C ARG A 170 2.77 6.09 -25.71
N LEU A 171 2.63 6.17 -24.40
CA LEU A 171 1.60 5.45 -23.66
C LEU A 171 0.24 6.18 -23.76
N ASP A 172 0.21 7.51 -23.82
CA ASP A 172 -1.00 8.28 -24.12
C ASP A 172 -1.58 7.87 -25.48
N ASP A 173 -0.73 7.82 -26.53
CA ASP A 173 -1.19 7.41 -27.84
C ASP A 173 -1.78 5.99 -27.81
N PHE A 174 -1.14 5.05 -27.12
CA PHE A 174 -1.63 3.69 -27.01
C PHE A 174 -2.92 3.57 -26.20
N PHE A 175 -2.91 4.04 -24.95
CA PHE A 175 -4.02 3.81 -24.03
C PHE A 175 -5.23 4.70 -24.27
N PHE A 176 -5.02 5.97 -24.69
CA PHE A 176 -6.10 6.96 -24.82
C PHE A 176 -6.49 7.29 -26.27
N HIS A 177 -5.76 6.77 -27.26
CA HIS A 177 -6.11 6.96 -28.68
C HIS A 177 -6.27 5.64 -29.43
N GLN A 178 -5.24 4.78 -29.45
CA GLN A 178 -5.28 3.56 -30.24
C GLN A 178 -6.30 2.54 -29.70
N LEU A 179 -6.28 2.20 -28.39
CA LEU A 179 -7.22 1.26 -27.79
C LEU A 179 -8.68 1.73 -27.88
N PRO A 180 -9.03 2.99 -27.54
CA PRO A 180 -10.38 3.49 -27.70
C PRO A 180 -10.86 3.51 -29.15
N SER A 181 -10.00 3.82 -30.14
CA SER A 181 -10.36 3.77 -31.56
C SER A 181 -10.79 2.39 -32.03
N LEU A 182 -10.31 1.35 -31.36
CA LEU A 182 -10.73 -0.03 -31.57
C LEU A 182 -11.99 -0.40 -30.79
N GLY A 183 -12.46 0.46 -29.87
CA GLY A 183 -13.58 0.23 -28.96
C GLY A 183 -13.19 -0.52 -27.68
N TYR A 184 -11.94 -0.44 -27.27
CA TYR A 184 -11.48 -0.98 -25.96
C TYR A 184 -11.42 0.15 -24.94
N ASP A 185 -12.15 -0.01 -23.85
CA ASP A 185 -12.14 0.92 -22.73
C ASP A 185 -11.33 0.31 -21.56
N ILE A 186 -10.19 0.94 -21.26
CA ILE A 186 -9.34 0.53 -20.13
C ILE A 186 -10.05 0.69 -18.79
N PHE A 187 -10.94 1.68 -18.65
CA PHE A 187 -11.66 1.98 -17.41
C PHE A 187 -12.81 1.00 -17.09
N THR A 188 -13.03 -0.02 -17.95
CA THR A 188 -13.94 -1.13 -17.57
C THR A 188 -13.47 -1.90 -16.32
N THR A 189 -12.19 -1.78 -15.97
CA THR A 189 -11.64 -2.22 -14.69
C THR A 189 -11.52 -1.00 -13.78
N ARG A 190 -12.47 -0.85 -12.84
CA ARG A 190 -12.41 0.25 -11.87
C ARG A 190 -11.45 -0.12 -10.74
N VAL A 191 -10.27 0.46 -10.79
CA VAL A 191 -9.21 0.21 -9.79
C VAL A 191 -9.48 1.01 -8.52
N ILE A 192 -9.26 0.43 -7.35
CA ILE A 192 -9.45 1.08 -6.05
C ILE A 192 -8.14 1.75 -5.60
N GLY A 193 -7.87 2.95 -6.11
CA GLY A 193 -6.69 3.76 -5.79
C GLY A 193 -7.06 5.23 -5.58
N GLY A 194 -6.17 6.02 -5.01
CA GLY A 194 -6.32 7.46 -4.85
C GLY A 194 -7.64 7.90 -4.18
N GLU A 195 -8.46 8.69 -4.89
CA GLU A 195 -9.75 9.19 -4.39
C GLU A 195 -10.73 8.05 -4.09
N ARG A 196 -10.67 6.96 -4.85
CA ARG A 196 -11.59 5.82 -4.65
C ARG A 196 -11.33 5.10 -3.32
N LYS A 197 -10.09 5.13 -2.78
CA LYS A 197 -9.79 4.67 -1.41
C LYS A 197 -10.38 5.62 -0.35
N ALA A 198 -10.26 6.92 -0.55
CA ALA A 198 -10.86 7.91 0.35
C ALA A 198 -12.40 7.83 0.34
N GLU A 199 -13.02 7.63 -0.84
CA GLU A 199 -14.47 7.36 -0.97
C GLU A 199 -14.88 6.14 -0.15
N ALA A 200 -14.15 5.03 -0.26
CA ALA A 200 -14.44 3.80 0.48
C ALA A 200 -14.42 4.04 2.01
N ILE A 201 -13.44 4.77 2.53
CA ILE A 201 -13.40 5.15 3.95
C ILE A 201 -14.64 5.96 4.35
N ARG A 202 -15.02 6.98 3.55
CA ARG A 202 -16.20 7.81 3.85
C ARG A 202 -17.49 6.99 3.84
N GLU A 203 -17.65 6.08 2.89
CA GLU A 203 -18.82 5.21 2.79
C GLU A 203 -18.93 4.27 4.00
N ILE A 204 -17.84 3.58 4.35
CA ILE A 204 -17.81 2.68 5.52
C ILE A 204 -18.03 3.45 6.82
N ALA A 205 -17.37 4.59 7.01
CA ALA A 205 -17.57 5.41 8.20
C ALA A 205 -19.04 5.86 8.33
N LYS A 206 -19.69 6.24 7.22
CA LYS A 206 -21.11 6.60 7.20
C LYS A 206 -22.00 5.40 7.55
N GLU A 207 -21.76 4.22 7.00
CA GLU A 207 -22.50 2.99 7.30
C GLU A 207 -22.38 2.61 8.78
N LYS A 208 -21.19 2.69 9.33
CA LYS A 208 -20.89 2.41 10.73
C LYS A 208 -21.31 3.54 11.69
N ARG A 209 -21.76 4.69 11.17
CA ARG A 209 -22.03 5.91 11.94
C ARG A 209 -20.83 6.35 12.78
N ALA A 210 -19.62 6.12 12.26
CA ALA A 210 -18.35 6.55 12.83
C ALA A 210 -17.96 7.91 12.26
N GLU A 211 -17.33 8.74 13.06
CA GLU A 211 -16.70 9.97 12.58
C GLU A 211 -15.25 9.69 12.19
N LEU A 212 -14.71 10.37 11.17
CA LEU A 212 -13.34 10.15 10.70
C LEU A 212 -12.29 10.47 11.77
N ARG A 213 -12.63 11.27 12.79
CA ARG A 213 -11.76 11.48 13.96
C ARG A 213 -11.60 10.23 14.85
N ASP A 214 -12.50 9.25 14.70
CA ASP A 214 -12.54 8.03 15.51
C ASP A 214 -11.98 6.82 14.74
N VAL A 215 -11.21 7.06 13.67
CA VAL A 215 -10.63 5.99 12.85
C VAL A 215 -9.11 6.10 12.71
N ILE A 216 -8.48 4.97 12.40
CA ILE A 216 -7.08 4.89 11.99
C ILE A 216 -7.04 4.44 10.52
N ALA A 217 -6.18 5.07 9.70
CA ALA A 217 -5.87 4.60 8.35
C ALA A 217 -4.37 4.35 8.19
N VAL A 218 -4.01 3.25 7.53
CA VAL A 218 -2.63 2.79 7.33
C VAL A 218 -2.37 2.59 5.85
N GLY A 219 -1.33 3.23 5.30
CA GLY A 219 -0.93 3.11 3.89
C GLY A 219 0.55 3.36 3.70
N ASP A 220 1.07 3.28 2.48
CA ASP A 220 2.51 3.38 2.21
C ASP A 220 2.92 4.10 0.92
N SER A 221 1.98 4.39 0.02
CA SER A 221 2.30 4.80 -1.35
C SER A 221 1.40 5.90 -1.92
N ILE A 222 1.65 6.25 -3.19
CA ILE A 222 0.86 7.24 -3.93
C ILE A 222 -0.62 6.86 -3.99
N THR A 223 -0.97 5.58 -3.99
CA THR A 223 -2.37 5.14 -4.03
C THR A 223 -3.14 5.45 -2.75
N ASP A 224 -2.43 5.76 -1.64
CA ASP A 224 -2.99 5.95 -0.31
C ASP A 224 -3.09 7.41 0.12
N TYR A 225 -2.36 8.32 -0.55
CA TYR A 225 -2.19 9.68 -0.03
C TYR A 225 -3.51 10.41 0.23
N LYS A 226 -4.54 10.16 -0.60
CA LYS A 226 -5.85 10.79 -0.42
C LYS A 226 -6.59 10.24 0.80
N MET A 227 -6.57 8.92 1.03
CA MET A 227 -7.19 8.34 2.22
C MET A 227 -6.46 8.76 3.51
N LEU A 228 -5.12 8.81 3.49
CA LEU A 228 -4.33 9.27 4.63
C LEU A 228 -4.63 10.74 4.95
N LYS A 229 -4.64 11.60 3.91
CA LYS A 229 -5.00 13.01 4.03
C LYS A 229 -6.42 13.21 4.55
N GLU A 230 -7.38 12.45 4.05
CA GLU A 230 -8.78 12.52 4.47
C GLU A 230 -8.91 12.30 5.97
N VAL A 231 -8.34 11.20 6.48
CA VAL A 231 -8.40 10.86 7.92
C VAL A 231 -7.63 11.87 8.76
N ALA A 232 -6.41 12.27 8.37
CA ALA A 232 -5.62 13.26 9.07
C ALA A 232 -6.34 14.60 9.20
N THR A 233 -6.95 15.08 8.11
CA THR A 233 -7.64 16.38 8.03
C THR A 233 -8.88 16.41 8.92
N HIS A 234 -9.56 15.29 9.10
CA HIS A 234 -10.77 15.18 9.92
C HIS A 234 -10.47 14.79 11.39
N GLY A 235 -9.21 14.82 11.80
CA GLY A 235 -8.80 14.64 13.20
C GLY A 235 -8.59 13.18 13.61
N GLY A 236 -8.65 12.22 12.69
CA GLY A 236 -8.27 10.82 12.91
C GLY A 236 -6.75 10.60 12.87
N ILE A 237 -6.34 9.36 12.97
CA ILE A 237 -4.94 8.95 12.86
C ILE A 237 -4.69 8.33 11.50
N SER A 238 -3.77 8.94 10.74
CA SER A 238 -3.23 8.35 9.53
C SER A 238 -1.77 7.97 9.75
N VAL A 239 -1.46 6.70 9.50
CA VAL A 239 -0.13 6.12 9.67
C VAL A 239 0.45 5.78 8.31
N VAL A 240 1.59 6.34 7.98
CA VAL A 240 2.36 5.89 6.84
C VAL A 240 3.36 4.82 7.30
N PHE A 241 3.18 3.59 6.80
CA PHE A 241 4.03 2.45 7.13
C PHE A 241 5.06 2.19 6.03
N ASN A 242 6.36 2.41 6.33
CA ASN A 242 7.45 2.25 5.36
C ASN A 242 7.19 3.01 4.05
N GLY A 243 6.61 4.21 4.14
CA GLY A 243 6.10 4.91 2.97
C GLY A 243 7.16 5.63 2.15
N ASN A 244 6.71 6.11 1.00
CA ASN A 244 7.52 6.87 0.05
C ASN A 244 7.22 8.40 0.13
N GLU A 245 7.83 9.15 -0.76
CA GLU A 245 7.67 10.61 -0.89
C GLU A 245 6.26 11.07 -1.19
N TYR A 246 5.40 10.19 -1.70
CA TYR A 246 4.01 10.52 -2.04
C TYR A 246 3.06 10.35 -0.86
N ALA A 247 3.34 9.44 0.08
CA ALA A 247 2.47 9.16 1.21
C ALA A 247 2.87 9.92 2.49
N VAL A 248 4.19 10.01 2.79
CA VAL A 248 4.71 10.66 4.01
C VAL A 248 4.17 12.07 4.24
N PRO A 249 4.05 12.95 3.24
CA PRO A 249 3.56 14.32 3.45
C PRO A 249 2.10 14.42 3.92
N TYR A 250 1.31 13.36 3.77
CA TYR A 250 -0.14 13.38 3.99
C TYR A 250 -0.60 12.61 5.24
N ALA A 251 0.31 11.95 5.93
CA ALA A 251 0.03 11.27 7.20
C ALA A 251 0.39 12.15 8.40
N ASN A 252 -0.19 11.88 9.56
CA ASN A 252 0.22 12.51 10.81
C ASN A 252 1.20 11.67 11.64
N VAL A 253 1.32 10.38 11.36
CA VAL A 253 2.28 9.49 11.99
C VAL A 253 3.08 8.70 10.94
N GLY A 254 4.40 8.63 11.10
CA GLY A 254 5.27 7.74 10.37
C GLY A 254 5.71 6.55 11.21
N LEU A 255 5.53 5.33 10.71
CA LEU A 255 6.08 4.10 11.29
C LEU A 255 6.98 3.42 10.28
N ALA A 256 8.31 3.44 10.51
CA ALA A 256 9.26 2.69 9.71
C ALA A 256 9.77 1.47 10.51
N SER A 257 9.34 0.28 10.10
CA SER A 257 9.62 -0.98 10.78
C SER A 257 9.59 -2.16 9.81
N VAL A 258 10.39 -3.17 10.07
CA VAL A 258 10.30 -4.47 9.38
C VAL A 258 9.15 -5.33 9.94
N ASP A 259 8.53 -4.90 11.02
CA ASP A 259 7.51 -5.64 11.76
C ASP A 259 6.34 -4.70 12.10
N ILE A 260 5.16 -5.00 11.57
CA ILE A 260 3.98 -4.16 11.72
C ILE A 260 3.31 -4.29 13.10
N ARG A 261 3.70 -5.25 13.96
CA ARG A 261 3.16 -5.35 15.33
C ARG A 261 3.36 -4.07 16.14
N PHE A 262 4.35 -3.25 15.79
CA PHE A 262 4.59 -1.94 16.41
C PHE A 262 3.49 -0.89 16.11
N LEU A 263 2.53 -1.20 15.25
CA LEU A 263 1.32 -0.40 15.13
C LEU A 263 0.38 -0.58 16.35
N HIS A 264 0.40 -1.74 17.01
CA HIS A 264 -0.50 -2.03 18.13
C HIS A 264 -0.40 -1.03 19.29
N PRO A 265 0.80 -0.57 19.74
CA PRO A 265 0.90 0.50 20.74
C PRO A 265 0.17 1.79 20.36
N LEU A 266 0.13 2.14 19.08
CA LEU A 266 -0.63 3.31 18.60
C LEU A 266 -2.14 3.05 18.67
N CYS A 267 -2.59 1.83 18.33
CA CYS A 267 -3.99 1.42 18.47
C CYS A 267 -4.44 1.46 19.93
N ASP A 268 -3.61 0.96 20.86
CA ASP A 268 -3.87 1.00 22.30
C ASP A 268 -3.93 2.46 22.81
N ALA A 269 -2.98 3.31 22.43
CA ALA A 269 -2.99 4.73 22.77
C ALA A 269 -4.26 5.43 22.22
N PHE A 270 -4.65 5.11 21.00
CA PHE A 270 -5.87 5.66 20.41
C PHE A 270 -7.13 5.32 21.20
N VAL A 271 -7.22 4.10 21.73
CA VAL A 271 -8.33 3.69 22.58
C VAL A 271 -8.32 4.41 23.92
N ARG A 272 -7.13 4.66 24.52
CA ARG A 272 -7.00 5.36 25.81
C ARG A 272 -7.37 6.83 25.74
N GLY A 273 -6.91 7.56 24.72
CA GLY A 273 -7.05 9.03 24.68
C GLY A 273 -7.18 9.63 23.28
N GLY A 274 -7.50 8.83 22.27
CA GLY A 274 -7.65 9.30 20.89
C GLY A 274 -6.35 9.82 20.31
N LYS A 275 -6.47 10.78 19.38
CA LYS A 275 -5.33 11.35 18.65
C LYS A 275 -4.27 11.95 19.60
N GLY A 276 -4.69 12.62 20.68
CA GLY A 276 -3.75 13.27 21.62
C GLY A 276 -2.77 12.27 22.21
N GLU A 277 -3.29 11.17 22.77
CA GLU A 277 -2.47 10.10 23.38
C GLU A 277 -1.55 9.42 22.35
N VAL A 278 -2.02 9.20 21.12
CA VAL A 278 -1.18 8.65 20.04
C VAL A 278 0.00 9.57 19.74
N MET A 279 -0.25 10.88 19.64
CA MET A 279 0.81 11.85 19.32
C MET A 279 1.82 12.01 20.48
N GLU A 280 1.39 11.85 21.75
CA GLU A 280 2.29 11.79 22.90
C GLU A 280 3.19 10.56 22.83
N VAL A 281 2.64 9.37 22.56
CA VAL A 281 3.41 8.12 22.39
C VAL A 281 4.43 8.24 21.27
N VAL A 282 4.01 8.78 20.11
CA VAL A 282 4.88 8.95 18.93
C VAL A 282 6.04 9.92 19.27
N THR A 283 5.76 11.02 19.92
CA THR A 283 6.76 12.04 20.28
C THR A 283 7.76 11.47 21.31
N GLU A 284 7.28 10.82 22.36
CA GLU A 284 8.11 10.17 23.36
C GLU A 284 9.05 9.12 22.75
N TRP A 285 8.50 8.32 21.80
CA TRP A 285 9.29 7.32 21.10
C TRP A 285 10.34 7.95 20.18
N GLU A 286 9.97 8.98 19.41
CA GLU A 286 10.88 9.66 18.48
C GLU A 286 12.07 10.29 19.23
N GLU A 287 11.80 10.98 20.34
CA GLU A 287 12.82 11.65 21.16
C GLU A 287 13.77 10.66 21.85
N ASN A 288 13.25 9.52 22.31
CA ASN A 288 14.02 8.57 23.15
C ASN A 288 14.43 7.29 22.42
N ARG A 289 14.19 7.19 21.11
CA ARG A 289 14.39 5.97 20.32
C ARG A 289 15.75 5.29 20.55
N GLU A 290 16.84 6.04 20.57
CA GLU A 290 18.19 5.48 20.75
C GLU A 290 18.38 4.90 22.16
N GLY A 291 17.77 5.52 23.18
CA GLY A 291 17.74 5.02 24.54
C GLY A 291 16.96 3.72 24.64
N PHE A 292 15.78 3.68 24.05
CA PHE A 292 14.91 2.50 24.02
C PHE A 292 15.54 1.33 23.25
N GLU A 293 16.24 1.60 22.13
CA GLU A 293 16.98 0.57 21.42
C GLU A 293 18.13 0.00 22.28
N LYS A 294 18.84 0.86 23.02
CA LYS A 294 19.90 0.43 23.93
C LYS A 294 19.36 -0.35 25.14
N ASN A 295 18.25 0.11 25.71
CA ASN A 295 17.61 -0.56 26.85
C ASN A 295 16.07 -0.56 26.71
N PRO A 296 15.47 -1.58 26.07
CA PRO A 296 14.02 -1.65 25.92
C PRO A 296 13.22 -1.70 27.22
N ALA A 297 13.86 -2.01 28.35
CA ALA A 297 13.21 -1.96 29.67
C ALA A 297 12.78 -0.52 30.03
N ASP A 298 13.49 0.48 29.54
CA ASP A 298 13.22 1.90 29.82
C ASP A 298 12.04 2.46 29.00
N ILE A 299 11.48 1.70 28.06
CA ILE A 299 10.27 2.13 27.32
C ILE A 299 9.12 2.25 28.31
N PRO A 300 8.48 3.44 28.42
CA PRO A 300 7.33 3.63 29.30
C PRO A 300 6.16 2.69 28.93
N ASP A 301 5.42 2.22 29.94
CA ASP A 301 4.32 1.27 29.73
C ASP A 301 3.12 1.86 28.95
N ASN A 302 3.01 3.18 28.87
CA ASN A 302 2.05 3.85 27.97
C ASN A 302 2.51 3.93 26.51
N CYS A 303 3.79 3.66 26.25
CA CYS A 303 4.36 3.71 24.87
C CYS A 303 4.44 2.34 24.20
N ILE A 304 4.27 1.25 24.95
CA ILE A 304 4.38 -0.11 24.43
C ILE A 304 3.50 -1.06 25.25
N THR A 305 2.87 -2.02 24.60
CA THR A 305 2.13 -3.07 25.31
C THR A 305 3.07 -4.09 25.92
N ALA A 306 2.67 -4.71 27.04
CA ALA A 306 3.53 -5.62 27.82
C ALA A 306 4.08 -6.77 26.99
N ASP A 307 3.28 -7.37 26.13
CA ASP A 307 3.67 -8.49 25.27
C ASP A 307 4.64 -8.08 24.16
N ILE A 308 4.53 -6.87 23.60
CA ILE A 308 5.50 -6.34 22.64
C ILE A 308 6.81 -5.98 23.37
N LYS A 309 6.74 -5.41 24.57
CA LYS A 309 7.92 -5.12 25.39
C LYS A 309 8.69 -6.42 25.70
N ASP A 310 7.98 -7.47 26.11
CA ASP A 310 8.56 -8.80 26.32
C ASP A 310 9.18 -9.39 25.05
N PHE A 311 8.50 -9.24 23.91
CA PHE A 311 9.02 -9.65 22.61
C PHE A 311 10.34 -8.97 22.29
N VAL A 312 10.41 -7.63 22.39
CA VAL A 312 11.63 -6.85 22.12
C VAL A 312 12.78 -7.25 23.08
N MET A 313 12.48 -7.42 24.35
CA MET A 313 13.45 -7.88 25.34
C MET A 313 14.02 -9.26 25.01
N LYS A 314 13.17 -10.21 24.60
CA LYS A 314 13.60 -11.56 24.17
C LYS A 314 14.48 -11.53 22.91
N GLN A 315 14.14 -10.72 21.91
CA GLN A 315 14.95 -10.56 20.70
C GLN A 315 16.36 -10.06 21.02
N LYS A 316 16.48 -9.12 21.92
CA LYS A 316 17.77 -8.58 22.37
C LYS A 316 18.64 -9.65 23.05
N VAL A 317 18.05 -10.46 23.93
CA VAL A 317 18.78 -11.53 24.70
C VAL A 317 19.25 -12.63 23.75
N LEU A 318 18.46 -12.99 22.74
CA LEU A 318 18.77 -14.11 21.84
C LEU A 318 19.88 -13.79 20.83
N GLY A 319 20.34 -12.53 20.72
CA GLY A 319 21.38 -12.12 19.78
C GLY A 319 21.06 -12.45 18.31
N ARG A 320 19.80 -12.82 18.01
CA ARG A 320 19.33 -13.11 16.66
C ARG A 320 19.36 -11.81 15.88
N GLY A 321 20.14 -11.81 14.80
CA GLY A 321 20.52 -10.71 13.93
C GLY A 321 19.57 -9.51 14.05
N LYS A 322 20.11 -8.36 14.40
CA LYS A 322 19.39 -7.15 14.81
C LYS A 322 18.19 -6.88 13.94
N MET A 323 16.98 -7.25 14.42
CA MET A 323 15.77 -6.66 13.87
C MET A 323 15.91 -5.14 14.05
N PRO A 324 15.84 -4.35 12.98
CA PRO A 324 15.94 -2.91 13.10
C PRO A 324 14.88 -2.41 14.08
N PHE A 325 15.32 -1.67 15.11
CA PHE A 325 14.39 -1.09 16.07
C PHE A 325 13.48 -0.07 15.36
N PRO A 326 12.16 -0.07 15.61
CA PRO A 326 11.23 0.75 14.84
C PRO A 326 11.49 2.25 15.00
N TYR A 327 11.14 3.00 13.98
CA TYR A 327 11.10 4.46 14.02
C TYR A 327 9.65 4.91 14.01
N PHE A 328 9.30 5.73 14.99
CA PHE A 328 8.08 6.51 14.98
C PHE A 328 8.43 7.95 14.66
N HIS A 329 7.60 8.63 13.88
CA HIS A 329 7.82 10.01 13.48
C HIS A 329 6.53 10.81 13.63
N ASN A 330 6.61 11.95 14.31
CA ASN A 330 5.55 12.94 14.34
C ASN A 330 5.64 13.80 13.06
N LEU A 331 4.71 13.58 12.12
CA LEU A 331 4.69 14.25 10.83
C LEU A 331 3.91 15.57 10.84
N GLU A 332 3.06 15.82 11.84
CA GLU A 332 2.24 17.05 11.91
C GLU A 332 3.08 18.31 12.01
N HIS A 333 4.20 18.25 12.68
CA HIS A 333 5.09 19.39 12.89
C HIS A 333 6.42 19.27 12.13
N ALA A 334 6.58 18.25 11.29
CA ALA A 334 7.78 18.04 10.51
C ALA A 334 7.85 19.08 9.37
N ASN A 335 8.93 19.90 9.35
CA ASN A 335 9.23 20.74 8.21
C ASN A 335 9.72 19.92 7.02
N GLU A 336 9.82 20.52 5.83
CA GLU A 336 10.18 19.82 4.60
C GLU A 336 11.54 19.08 4.71
N ARG A 337 12.55 19.71 5.31
CA ARG A 337 13.85 19.06 5.52
C ARG A 337 13.73 17.81 6.39
N ARG A 338 12.93 17.89 7.47
CA ARG A 338 12.69 16.74 8.37
C ARG A 338 11.93 15.64 7.66
N LYS A 339 10.92 15.99 6.83
CA LYS A 339 10.21 15.02 5.99
C LYS A 339 11.14 14.30 5.02
N GLU A 340 12.07 15.00 4.36
CA GLU A 340 13.08 14.37 3.49
C GLU A 340 13.97 13.37 4.23
N GLU A 341 14.39 13.68 5.47
CA GLU A 341 15.16 12.76 6.31
C GLU A 341 14.34 11.53 6.68
N ILE A 342 13.07 11.72 7.05
CA ILE A 342 12.13 10.65 7.38
C ILE A 342 11.88 9.76 6.17
N ILE A 343 11.63 10.33 4.99
CA ILE A 343 11.43 9.58 3.74
C ILE A 343 12.63 8.66 3.46
N LYS A 344 13.85 9.13 3.66
CA LYS A 344 15.05 8.29 3.49
C LYS A 344 15.07 7.09 4.44
N ILE A 345 14.64 7.27 5.69
CA ILE A 345 14.53 6.19 6.67
C ILE A 345 13.47 5.19 6.22
N HIS A 346 12.27 5.68 5.88
CA HIS A 346 11.16 4.86 5.41
C HIS A 346 11.51 4.06 4.15
N LYS A 347 12.09 4.70 3.13
CA LYS A 347 12.51 4.02 1.88
C LYS A 347 13.57 2.94 2.15
N ARG A 348 14.50 3.18 3.08
CA ARG A 348 15.49 2.16 3.46
C ARG A 348 14.82 0.93 4.09
N VAL A 349 13.86 1.11 5.00
CA VAL A 349 13.14 0.00 5.64
C VAL A 349 12.19 -0.67 4.63
N ARG A 350 11.51 0.11 3.79
CA ARG A 350 10.69 -0.39 2.67
C ARG A 350 11.47 -1.38 1.80
N MET A 351 12.69 -1.03 1.40
CA MET A 351 13.56 -1.91 0.61
C MET A 351 13.94 -3.21 1.34
N GLN A 352 14.07 -3.17 2.67
CA GLN A 352 14.33 -4.38 3.46
C GLN A 352 13.12 -5.31 3.53
N VAL A 353 11.90 -4.77 3.52
CA VAL A 353 10.65 -5.53 3.63
C VAL A 353 10.17 -6.01 2.26
N ARG A 354 10.20 -5.14 1.25
CA ARG A 354 9.57 -5.36 -0.06
C ARG A 354 10.54 -5.77 -1.17
N GLU A 355 11.85 -5.76 -0.91
CA GLU A 355 12.89 -6.11 -1.89
C GLU A 355 12.68 -5.33 -3.22
N GLU A 356 12.56 -6.03 -4.37
CA GLU A 356 12.35 -5.39 -5.69
C GLU A 356 11.07 -4.55 -5.74
N ALA A 357 9.98 -5.06 -5.15
CA ALA A 357 8.70 -4.33 -5.10
C ALA A 357 8.80 -3.00 -4.30
N GLY A 358 9.81 -2.84 -3.46
CA GLY A 358 10.07 -1.60 -2.73
C GLY A 358 10.44 -0.39 -3.62
N LYS A 359 10.78 -0.63 -4.90
CA LYS A 359 11.09 0.40 -5.88
C LYS A 359 9.85 0.94 -6.61
N LEU A 360 8.72 0.21 -6.52
CA LEU A 360 7.47 0.53 -7.19
C LEU A 360 6.62 1.48 -6.34
N GLY A 361 5.94 2.43 -6.98
CA GLY A 361 4.96 3.35 -6.39
C GLY A 361 5.54 4.53 -5.65
#